data_86653480e4f24ba5511f312a8fe4016a
#
_entry.id   86653480e4f24ba5511f312a8fe4016a
#
_cell.length_a   1.000
_cell.length_b   1.000
_cell.length_c   1.000
_cell.angle_alpha   90.00
_cell.angle_beta   90.00
_cell.angle_gamma   90.00
#
_symmetry.space_group_name_H-M   'P 1'
#
loop_
_entity.id
_entity.type
_entity.pdbx_description
1 polymer ?
#
loop_
_entity_poly.entity_id
_entity_poly.type
_entity_poly.pdbx_seq_one_letter_code
_entity_poly.pdbx_strand_id
1 'polypeptide(L)'
;MTSTPAGADAREWWTRPSVVLPVVATVVILVALLTPQASSGRFGDQRLSSHLAGSLGARVLADMSRKLGWRVVQRDSVPAPEGADGRTIHAVLAPVIRVTPSEAHRYLDAVRAGDALLLVLEGRTPLSDSLGVTNFTRGGILPRDEAGTGECAGRMDFTPPLWADGKVHLFGVRWLRAAPAGRIVFAALEHDDAGGTAQPGDAAAGFVFGKGRVVVVADPDLLRNDVLRRCAWGADVIAVRMLEWLRASDDAPRTTLAFDEYHQGFGSRPGIFSVTGAFLANHPLGRAIMLSVLAGVVLLLAVAPRAILPQNVERIERRDPLEQVDALAHAYEQVHATRTITHRLLHGVRWRVERGAASARARPDDAFLDAAVARHAALGDDVALVRRGLREQVADHDLPGIGAALRRIEHTLTTTAS
;
A
#
# COMPACT_ATOMS: atom_id res chain seq x y z
N MET A 1 -70.19 -14.72 -7.79
CA MET A 1 -68.99 -15.53 -7.83
C MET A 1 -67.89 -14.63 -8.32
N THR A 2 -67.18 -14.03 -7.40
CA THR A 2 -66.07 -13.11 -7.66
C THR A 2 -64.74 -13.90 -7.44
N SER A 3 -64.06 -14.20 -8.52
CA SER A 3 -62.74 -14.84 -8.50
C SER A 3 -61.65 -13.81 -8.08
N THR A 4 -61.11 -14.05 -6.91
CA THR A 4 -59.95 -13.32 -6.39
C THR A 4 -58.70 -13.72 -7.21
N PRO A 5 -57.89 -12.81 -7.74
CA PRO A 5 -56.65 -13.17 -8.44
C PRO A 5 -55.55 -13.52 -7.40
N ALA A 6 -55.31 -14.83 -7.21
CA ALA A 6 -54.24 -15.35 -6.39
C ALA A 6 -52.90 -15.37 -7.18
N GLY A 7 -52.34 -14.22 -7.44
CA GLY A 7 -51.09 -14.18 -8.26
C GLY A 7 -50.10 -13.03 -8.00
N ALA A 8 -50.50 -12.04 -7.22
CA ALA A 8 -49.71 -10.82 -7.06
C ALA A 8 -48.74 -10.83 -5.86
N ASP A 9 -48.95 -11.63 -4.84
CA ASP A 9 -48.19 -11.55 -3.57
C ASP A 9 -46.86 -12.30 -3.53
N ALA A 10 -46.62 -13.21 -4.49
CA ALA A 10 -45.41 -14.05 -4.46
C ALA A 10 -44.13 -13.31 -4.89
N ARG A 11 -44.26 -12.19 -5.60
CA ARG A 11 -43.08 -11.44 -6.09
C ARG A 11 -42.56 -10.38 -5.12
N GLU A 12 -43.33 -9.97 -4.12
CA GLU A 12 -42.94 -8.86 -3.22
C GLU A 12 -42.15 -9.26 -1.97
N TRP A 13 -42.18 -10.53 -1.56
CA TRP A 13 -41.48 -10.94 -0.34
C TRP A 13 -39.91 -10.83 -0.45
N TRP A 14 -39.35 -11.01 -1.66
CA TRP A 14 -37.95 -10.87 -1.92
C TRP A 14 -37.42 -9.43 -1.83
N THR A 15 -38.34 -8.45 -1.89
CA THR A 15 -37.96 -7.03 -1.81
C THR A 15 -38.11 -6.47 -0.40
N ARG A 16 -38.61 -7.27 0.55
CA ARG A 16 -38.77 -6.83 1.95
C ARG A 16 -37.42 -6.71 2.61
N PRO A 17 -37.03 -5.54 3.18
CA PRO A 17 -35.73 -5.34 3.81
C PRO A 17 -35.45 -6.33 4.94
N SER A 18 -36.49 -6.86 5.60
CA SER A 18 -36.38 -7.91 6.61
C SER A 18 -35.92 -9.26 6.09
N VAL A 19 -36.00 -9.51 4.78
CA VAL A 19 -35.51 -10.75 4.14
C VAL A 19 -34.21 -10.50 3.41
N VAL A 20 -34.06 -9.37 2.73
CA VAL A 20 -32.88 -9.01 1.97
C VAL A 20 -31.66 -8.80 2.88
N LEU A 21 -31.84 -8.09 4.01
CA LEU A 21 -30.77 -7.81 4.95
C LEU A 21 -30.10 -9.08 5.54
N PRO A 22 -30.85 -10.05 6.10
CA PRO A 22 -30.21 -11.27 6.62
C PRO A 22 -29.61 -12.14 5.51
N VAL A 23 -30.20 -12.17 4.30
CA VAL A 23 -29.63 -12.91 3.17
C VAL A 23 -28.29 -12.29 2.73
N VAL A 24 -28.24 -10.96 2.57
CA VAL A 24 -26.99 -10.25 2.23
C VAL A 24 -25.96 -10.43 3.33
N ALA A 25 -26.32 -10.29 4.60
CA ALA A 25 -25.44 -10.51 5.72
C ALA A 25 -24.88 -11.95 5.73
N THR A 26 -25.73 -12.95 5.50
CA THR A 26 -25.32 -14.37 5.42
C THR A 26 -24.36 -14.61 4.27
N VAL A 27 -24.64 -14.06 3.08
CA VAL A 27 -23.75 -14.19 1.91
C VAL A 27 -22.40 -13.52 2.17
N VAL A 28 -22.38 -12.32 2.76
CA VAL A 28 -21.15 -11.61 3.11
C VAL A 28 -20.33 -12.38 4.14
N ILE A 29 -20.96 -12.93 5.17
CA ILE A 29 -20.31 -13.78 6.18
C ILE A 29 -19.75 -15.04 5.51
N LEU A 30 -20.51 -15.69 4.65
CA LEU A 30 -20.09 -16.91 3.95
C LEU A 30 -18.92 -16.63 3.00
N VAL A 31 -18.97 -15.55 2.26
CA VAL A 31 -17.87 -15.09 1.40
C VAL A 31 -16.64 -14.77 2.24
N ALA A 32 -16.79 -14.08 3.38
CA ALA A 32 -15.66 -13.76 4.26
C ALA A 32 -15.03 -15.01 4.91
N LEU A 33 -15.83 -16.05 5.17
CA LEU A 33 -15.35 -17.33 5.71
C LEU A 33 -14.72 -18.22 4.63
N LEU A 34 -15.24 -18.17 3.41
CA LEU A 34 -14.78 -19.00 2.29
C LEU A 34 -13.65 -18.36 1.48
N THR A 35 -13.51 -17.02 1.54
CA THR A 35 -12.32 -16.40 0.96
C THR A 35 -11.09 -16.88 1.73
N PRO A 36 -10.15 -17.57 1.08
CA PRO A 36 -8.90 -17.91 1.72
C PRO A 36 -8.34 -16.61 2.29
N GLN A 37 -8.04 -16.64 3.59
CA GLN A 37 -7.38 -15.51 4.23
C GLN A 37 -6.18 -15.18 3.36
N ALA A 38 -6.26 -14.10 2.60
CA ALA A 38 -5.05 -13.50 2.08
C ALA A 38 -4.22 -13.28 3.35
N SER A 39 -3.28 -14.20 3.56
CA SER A 39 -2.30 -14.09 4.63
C SER A 39 -1.86 -12.63 4.59
N SER A 40 -2.12 -11.89 5.65
CA SER A 40 -1.76 -10.50 5.82
C SER A 40 -0.34 -10.33 5.28
N GLY A 41 -0.18 -9.88 4.05
CA GLY A 41 1.01 -9.97 3.24
C GLY A 41 1.69 -11.36 3.36
N ARG A 42 2.42 -11.81 2.37
CA ARG A 42 3.14 -13.10 2.33
C ARG A 42 3.95 -13.42 3.61
N PHE A 43 4.10 -12.48 4.52
CA PHE A 43 4.98 -12.51 5.69
C PHE A 43 4.31 -12.23 7.04
N GLY A 44 3.02 -11.88 7.10
CA GLY A 44 2.33 -11.60 8.37
C GLY A 44 2.76 -10.28 9.02
N ASP A 45 2.79 -10.24 10.35
CA ASP A 45 3.28 -9.10 11.12
C ASP A 45 4.80 -8.94 10.93
N GLN A 46 5.24 -7.79 10.47
CA GLN A 46 6.63 -7.53 10.08
C GLN A 46 7.52 -7.02 11.22
N ARG A 47 6.95 -6.85 12.41
CA ARG A 47 7.71 -6.35 13.57
C ARG A 47 8.72 -7.38 14.07
N LEU A 48 9.94 -6.94 14.36
CA LEU A 48 10.99 -7.79 14.90
C LEU A 48 10.83 -7.91 16.43
N SER A 49 9.75 -8.54 16.85
CA SER A 49 9.37 -8.69 18.28
C SER A 49 9.58 -10.11 18.78
N SER A 50 9.99 -10.23 20.04
CA SER A 50 10.12 -11.52 20.74
C SER A 50 8.77 -12.18 21.07
N HIS A 51 7.67 -11.46 20.98
CA HIS A 51 6.32 -12.03 21.08
C HIS A 51 5.90 -12.77 19.81
N LEU A 52 6.45 -12.42 18.65
CA LEU A 52 6.00 -12.90 17.37
C LEU A 52 6.73 -14.17 16.94
N ALA A 53 5.96 -15.25 16.72
CA ALA A 53 6.45 -16.53 16.23
C ALA A 53 6.49 -16.62 14.68
N GLY A 54 5.90 -15.64 13.97
CA GLY A 54 5.92 -15.56 12.50
C GLY A 54 7.33 -15.44 11.94
N SER A 55 7.50 -15.57 10.63
CA SER A 55 8.81 -15.56 9.95
C SER A 55 9.65 -14.34 10.27
N LEU A 56 9.04 -13.18 10.37
CA LEU A 56 9.71 -11.88 10.57
C LEU A 56 9.90 -11.50 12.03
N GLY A 57 9.30 -12.23 12.98
CA GLY A 57 9.48 -11.97 14.40
C GLY A 57 10.86 -12.39 14.94
N ALA A 58 11.09 -12.16 16.23
CA ALA A 58 12.34 -12.49 16.93
C ALA A 58 12.15 -13.50 18.07
N ARG A 59 11.04 -14.25 18.10
CA ARG A 59 10.77 -15.23 19.18
C ARG A 59 11.83 -16.32 19.24
N VAL A 60 12.39 -16.73 18.11
CA VAL A 60 13.46 -17.74 18.08
C VAL A 60 14.70 -17.24 18.82
N LEU A 61 15.08 -15.97 18.67
CA LEU A 61 16.17 -15.37 19.43
C LEU A 61 15.91 -15.44 20.93
N ALA A 62 14.70 -15.09 21.37
CA ALA A 62 14.32 -15.16 22.79
C ALA A 62 14.32 -16.60 23.33
N ASP A 63 13.77 -17.55 22.57
CA ASP A 63 13.70 -18.97 22.97
C ASP A 63 15.11 -19.62 22.99
N MET A 64 15.94 -19.30 22.01
CA MET A 64 17.35 -19.71 21.95
C MET A 64 18.12 -19.18 23.17
N SER A 65 17.94 -17.90 23.48
CA SER A 65 18.60 -17.28 24.62
C SER A 65 18.17 -17.94 25.93
N ARG A 66 16.89 -18.26 26.13
CA ARG A 66 16.42 -19.04 27.33
C ARG A 66 17.11 -20.40 27.40
N LYS A 67 17.23 -21.12 26.30
CA LYS A 67 17.90 -22.43 26.25
C LYS A 67 19.40 -22.33 26.57
N LEU A 68 20.02 -21.21 26.25
CA LEU A 68 21.42 -20.90 26.58
C LEU A 68 21.60 -20.37 28.01
N GLY A 69 20.55 -20.38 28.85
CA GLY A 69 20.61 -20.02 30.26
C GLY A 69 20.47 -18.51 30.54
N TRP A 70 20.00 -17.71 29.54
CA TRP A 70 19.70 -16.31 29.78
C TRP A 70 18.36 -16.13 30.50
N ARG A 71 18.29 -15.20 31.43
CA ARG A 71 17.03 -14.69 31.97
C ARG A 71 16.42 -13.73 30.94
N VAL A 72 15.45 -14.19 30.15
CA VAL A 72 14.79 -13.37 29.13
C VAL A 72 13.61 -12.64 29.74
N VAL A 73 13.60 -11.32 29.63
CA VAL A 73 12.54 -10.42 30.07
C VAL A 73 11.98 -9.70 28.84
N GLN A 74 10.67 -9.63 28.73
CA GLN A 74 9.96 -8.83 27.72
C GLN A 74 9.41 -7.58 28.40
N ARG A 75 9.89 -6.42 27.98
CA ARG A 75 9.55 -5.15 28.61
C ARG A 75 8.49 -4.44 27.80
N ASP A 76 7.22 -4.66 28.21
CA ASP A 76 6.05 -4.12 27.52
C ASP A 76 5.59 -2.76 28.08
N SER A 77 5.79 -2.52 29.36
CA SER A 77 5.17 -1.39 30.06
C SER A 77 6.07 -0.18 30.27
N VAL A 78 7.39 -0.36 30.17
CA VAL A 78 8.37 0.69 30.44
C VAL A 78 9.19 0.97 29.17
N PRO A 79 9.18 2.22 28.66
CA PRO A 79 9.81 2.55 27.38
C PRO A 79 11.35 2.52 27.41
N ALA A 80 11.98 2.65 28.58
CA ALA A 80 13.42 2.62 28.73
C ALA A 80 13.81 2.17 30.13
N PRO A 81 15.06 1.72 30.38
CA PRO A 81 15.51 1.35 31.73
C PRO A 81 15.41 2.54 32.70
N GLU A 82 15.03 2.26 33.95
CA GLU A 82 14.98 3.25 35.01
C GLU A 82 16.35 3.42 35.70
N GLY A 83 17.24 2.45 35.53
CA GLY A 83 18.60 2.45 36.05
C GLY A 83 19.41 1.29 35.50
N ALA A 84 20.70 1.25 35.82
CA ALA A 84 21.60 0.17 35.47
C ALA A 84 21.82 -0.77 36.65
N ASP A 85 21.84 -2.08 36.41
CA ASP A 85 22.21 -3.09 37.36
C ASP A 85 23.57 -3.77 37.02
N GLY A 86 24.18 -3.38 35.92
CA GLY A 86 25.40 -3.97 35.37
C GLY A 86 25.24 -5.41 34.86
N ARG A 87 24.02 -5.96 34.91
CA ARG A 87 23.71 -7.36 34.57
C ARG A 87 22.75 -7.54 33.42
N THR A 88 22.24 -6.44 32.87
CA THR A 88 21.21 -6.47 31.88
C THR A 88 21.77 -6.13 30.50
N ILE A 89 21.37 -6.89 29.47
CA ILE A 89 21.50 -6.54 28.05
C ILE A 89 20.14 -6.05 27.59
N HIS A 90 20.07 -4.82 27.14
CA HIS A 90 18.87 -4.24 26.54
C HIS A 90 18.85 -4.55 25.03
N ALA A 91 17.86 -5.29 24.55
CA ALA A 91 17.68 -5.62 23.15
C ALA A 91 16.61 -4.71 22.55
N VAL A 92 17.03 -3.70 21.78
CA VAL A 92 16.18 -2.78 21.01
C VAL A 92 16.22 -3.21 19.56
N LEU A 93 15.19 -3.91 19.11
CA LEU A 93 15.17 -4.60 17.83
C LEU A 93 14.32 -3.83 16.81
N ALA A 94 14.92 -3.02 15.96
CA ALA A 94 14.23 -2.30 14.88
C ALA A 94 12.90 -1.67 15.35
N PRO A 95 12.92 -0.69 16.25
CA PRO A 95 11.73 -0.17 16.92
C PRO A 95 10.76 0.48 15.95
N VAL A 96 9.49 0.08 15.98
CA VAL A 96 8.40 0.63 15.16
C VAL A 96 7.91 1.96 15.74
N ILE A 97 7.81 2.03 17.06
CA ILE A 97 7.54 3.28 17.76
C ILE A 97 8.87 4.01 17.96
N ARG A 98 8.88 5.29 17.65
CA ARG A 98 10.09 6.10 17.73
C ARG A 98 10.60 6.20 19.16
N VAL A 99 11.83 5.79 19.39
CA VAL A 99 12.56 6.05 20.64
C VAL A 99 12.78 7.56 20.77
N THR A 100 12.37 8.15 21.88
CA THR A 100 12.57 9.59 22.12
C THR A 100 14.00 9.89 22.54
N PRO A 101 14.48 11.15 22.42
CA PRO A 101 15.81 11.52 22.89
C PRO A 101 16.05 11.24 24.37
N SER A 102 15.03 11.44 25.21
CA SER A 102 15.12 11.16 26.66
C SER A 102 15.25 9.67 26.97
N GLU A 103 14.56 8.82 26.21
CA GLU A 103 14.68 7.37 26.31
C GLU A 103 16.05 6.90 25.83
N ALA A 104 16.53 7.44 24.72
CA ALA A 104 17.87 7.15 24.22
C ALA A 104 18.94 7.49 25.25
N HIS A 105 18.85 8.64 25.93
CA HIS A 105 19.76 8.99 27.02
C HIS A 105 19.73 7.97 28.15
N ARG A 106 18.55 7.53 28.59
CA ARG A 106 18.43 6.52 29.65
C ARG A 106 19.08 5.18 29.27
N TYR A 107 18.91 4.73 28.02
CA TYR A 107 19.62 3.54 27.52
C TYR A 107 21.14 3.72 27.59
N LEU A 108 21.63 4.83 27.08
CA LEU A 108 23.06 5.09 27.03
C LEU A 108 23.67 5.28 28.42
N ASP A 109 22.94 5.88 29.35
CA ASP A 109 23.39 6.03 30.73
C ASP A 109 23.45 4.68 31.43
N ALA A 110 22.49 3.80 31.21
CA ALA A 110 22.52 2.43 31.70
C ALA A 110 23.75 1.67 31.13
N VAL A 111 24.03 1.80 29.86
CA VAL A 111 25.21 1.17 29.24
C VAL A 111 26.51 1.76 29.77
N ARG A 112 26.61 3.08 29.93
CA ARG A 112 27.80 3.72 30.53
C ARG A 112 28.07 3.24 31.94
N ALA A 113 27.00 2.92 32.68
CA ALA A 113 27.07 2.44 34.05
C ALA A 113 27.41 0.94 34.17
N GLY A 114 27.35 0.17 33.09
CA GLY A 114 27.77 -1.23 33.07
C GLY A 114 26.82 -2.21 32.39
N ASP A 115 25.59 -1.82 32.04
CA ASP A 115 24.70 -2.64 31.20
C ASP A 115 25.25 -2.81 29.79
N ALA A 116 24.53 -3.54 28.95
CA ALA A 116 24.87 -3.66 27.54
C ALA A 116 23.65 -3.40 26.65
N LEU A 117 23.93 -3.11 25.37
CA LEU A 117 22.89 -2.82 24.38
C LEU A 117 23.09 -3.67 23.12
N LEU A 118 22.06 -4.37 22.72
CA LEU A 118 21.90 -4.93 21.38
C LEU A 118 20.92 -4.03 20.61
N LEU A 119 21.42 -3.26 19.67
CA LEU A 119 20.65 -2.33 18.85
C LEU A 119 20.55 -2.83 17.43
N VAL A 120 19.34 -3.09 16.95
CA VAL A 120 19.05 -3.40 15.56
C VAL A 120 18.48 -2.16 14.89
N LEU A 121 19.07 -1.75 13.77
CA LEU A 121 18.69 -0.55 13.04
C LEU A 121 17.72 -0.88 11.92
N GLU A 122 16.58 -0.21 11.88
CA GLU A 122 15.74 -0.15 10.68
C GLU A 122 15.95 1.16 9.92
N GLY A 123 16.35 2.19 10.65
CA GLY A 123 16.62 3.52 10.14
C GLY A 123 17.33 4.36 11.19
N ARG A 124 17.34 5.66 10.95
CA ARG A 124 18.00 6.61 11.85
C ARG A 124 17.12 6.89 13.07
N THR A 125 17.68 6.72 14.25
CA THR A 125 17.02 6.93 15.55
C THR A 125 17.88 7.83 16.45
N PRO A 126 17.30 8.53 17.46
CA PRO A 126 18.07 9.26 18.45
C PRO A 126 19.14 8.41 19.15
N LEU A 127 18.88 7.11 19.30
CA LEU A 127 19.82 6.17 19.91
C LEU A 127 21.02 5.92 18.99
N SER A 128 20.77 5.67 17.70
CA SER A 128 21.85 5.49 16.72
C SER A 128 22.66 6.77 16.49
N ASP A 129 21.99 7.93 16.49
CA ASP A 129 22.64 9.24 16.35
C ASP A 129 23.59 9.52 17.51
N SER A 130 23.15 9.22 18.75
CA SER A 130 23.97 9.42 19.95
C SER A 130 25.18 8.47 20.04
N LEU A 131 25.10 7.32 19.37
CA LEU A 131 26.21 6.37 19.24
C LEU A 131 27.11 6.67 18.04
N GLY A 132 26.76 7.64 17.20
CA GLY A 132 27.50 7.95 15.97
C GLY A 132 27.42 6.84 14.93
N VAL A 133 26.39 5.97 14.98
CA VAL A 133 26.23 4.86 14.05
C VAL A 133 25.10 5.15 13.06
N THR A 134 25.33 4.82 11.81
CA THR A 134 24.33 4.93 10.76
C THR A 134 24.36 3.71 9.87
N ASN A 135 23.22 3.31 9.34
CA ASN A 135 23.16 2.27 8.33
C ASN A 135 22.92 2.88 6.94
N PHE A 136 23.26 2.12 5.95
CA PHE A 136 22.99 2.41 4.55
C PHE A 136 22.21 1.24 3.96
N THR A 137 21.19 1.56 3.19
CA THR A 137 20.38 0.56 2.47
C THR A 137 20.68 0.71 0.99
N ARG A 138 21.11 -0.35 0.35
CA ARG A 138 21.14 -0.41 -1.12
C ARG A 138 19.80 -0.96 -1.57
N GLY A 139 19.09 -0.22 -2.40
CA GLY A 139 17.85 -0.70 -3.03
C GLY A 139 18.18 -1.91 -3.91
N GLY A 140 17.58 -3.02 -3.61
CA GLY A 140 17.66 -4.25 -4.40
C GLY A 140 17.18 -5.41 -3.55
N ILE A 141 16.24 -6.16 -4.08
CA ILE A 141 15.87 -7.47 -3.54
C ILE A 141 16.97 -8.40 -4.00
N LEU A 142 17.77 -8.95 -3.08
CA LEU A 142 18.69 -10.03 -3.45
C LEU A 142 17.84 -11.19 -4.03
N PRO A 143 18.26 -11.77 -5.16
CA PRO A 143 17.54 -12.86 -5.76
C PRO A 143 17.38 -13.99 -4.74
N ARG A 144 16.18 -14.47 -4.68
CA ARG A 144 15.76 -15.57 -3.81
C ARG A 144 16.23 -16.88 -4.44
N ASP A 145 17.43 -17.29 -4.14
CA ASP A 145 17.79 -18.66 -4.34
C ASP A 145 17.23 -19.51 -3.19
N GLU A 146 16.84 -20.74 -3.51
CA GLU A 146 16.20 -21.66 -2.59
C GLU A 146 17.05 -21.78 -1.32
N ALA A 147 16.49 -21.35 -0.21
CA ALA A 147 17.10 -21.54 1.10
C ALA A 147 17.47 -23.01 1.22
N GLY A 148 18.74 -23.30 1.28
CA GLY A 148 19.19 -24.64 1.52
C GLY A 148 18.47 -25.16 2.76
N THR A 149 17.86 -26.31 2.65
CA THR A 149 17.40 -27.12 3.79
C THR A 149 18.66 -27.60 4.52
N GLY A 150 19.47 -26.65 4.98
CA GLY A 150 20.61 -26.98 5.81
C GLY A 150 20.06 -27.36 7.17
N GLU A 151 20.24 -28.60 7.56
CA GLU A 151 20.23 -28.93 8.96
C GLU A 151 21.18 -27.96 9.63
N CYS A 152 20.80 -27.42 10.81
CA CYS A 152 21.69 -26.65 11.67
C CYS A 152 22.81 -27.56 12.21
N ALA A 153 23.42 -28.27 11.34
CA ALA A 153 24.52 -29.16 11.67
C ALA A 153 25.74 -28.32 12.01
N GLY A 154 26.25 -28.49 13.18
CA GLY A 154 27.41 -27.92 13.82
C GLY A 154 28.67 -27.64 12.97
N ARG A 155 28.52 -27.02 11.82
CA ARG A 155 29.62 -26.46 11.06
C ARG A 155 30.07 -25.19 11.74
N MET A 156 31.00 -25.35 12.66
CA MET A 156 31.68 -24.28 13.39
C MET A 156 32.90 -23.72 12.63
N ASP A 157 32.87 -23.68 11.34
CA ASP A 157 33.90 -23.00 10.57
C ASP A 157 33.50 -21.55 10.29
N PHE A 158 33.45 -20.78 11.38
CA PHE A 158 33.18 -19.35 11.28
C PHE A 158 34.46 -18.53 11.35
N THR A 159 35.05 -18.31 10.22
CA THR A 159 35.95 -17.20 10.05
C THR A 159 35.09 -15.99 9.65
N PRO A 160 35.02 -14.91 10.43
CA PRO A 160 34.46 -13.65 9.94
C PRO A 160 35.32 -13.14 8.78
N PRO A 161 34.75 -12.53 7.76
CA PRO A 161 33.34 -12.16 7.56
C PRO A 161 32.47 -13.30 7.02
N LEU A 162 31.23 -13.34 7.47
CA LEU A 162 30.24 -14.24 6.91
C LEU A 162 29.71 -13.65 5.61
N TRP A 163 29.99 -14.35 4.54
CA TRP A 163 29.45 -14.03 3.23
C TRP A 163 28.00 -14.50 3.18
N ALA A 164 27.13 -13.62 2.71
CA ALA A 164 25.74 -13.98 2.43
C ALA A 164 25.70 -14.81 1.14
N ASP A 165 26.05 -16.08 1.20
CA ASP A 165 25.75 -17.05 0.13
C ASP A 165 24.25 -17.29 0.07
N GLY A 166 23.62 -16.24 -0.40
CA GLY A 166 22.25 -15.96 -0.34
C GLY A 166 21.30 -17.09 -0.54
N LYS A 167 20.41 -17.29 0.40
CA LYS A 167 19.21 -18.08 0.14
C LYS A 167 18.05 -17.71 1.09
N VAL A 168 18.14 -16.59 1.78
CA VAL A 168 17.04 -16.01 2.55
C VAL A 168 16.59 -14.72 1.90
N HIS A 169 15.28 -14.49 1.86
CA HIS A 169 14.74 -13.26 1.33
C HIS A 169 15.02 -12.12 2.30
N LEU A 170 15.96 -11.26 1.96
CA LEU A 170 16.20 -10.01 2.66
C LEU A 170 15.36 -8.91 2.02
N PHE A 171 14.75 -8.05 2.83
CA PHE A 171 14.00 -6.89 2.33
C PHE A 171 14.89 -5.77 1.80
N GLY A 172 16.17 -5.88 2.04
CA GLY A 172 17.21 -5.00 1.57
C GLY A 172 18.50 -5.40 2.23
N VAL A 173 19.62 -5.13 1.59
CA VAL A 173 20.93 -5.34 2.20
C VAL A 173 21.34 -4.06 2.90
N ARG A 174 21.54 -4.14 4.21
CA ARG A 174 21.93 -3.00 5.03
C ARG A 174 23.26 -3.27 5.71
N TRP A 175 24.12 -2.28 5.70
CA TRP A 175 25.41 -2.31 6.41
C TRP A 175 25.64 -0.99 7.13
N LEU A 176 26.57 -1.00 8.07
CA LEU A 176 26.96 0.19 8.81
C LEU A 176 27.78 1.10 7.91
N ARG A 177 27.32 2.32 7.74
CA ARG A 177 28.05 3.37 7.02
C ARG A 177 29.06 4.07 7.92
N ALA A 178 28.70 4.22 9.19
CA ALA A 178 29.56 4.78 10.22
C ALA A 178 29.47 3.92 11.47
N ALA A 179 30.62 3.64 12.06
CA ALA A 179 30.75 2.94 13.33
C ALA A 179 32.03 3.39 14.03
N PRO A 180 32.13 3.34 15.36
CA PRO A 180 33.30 3.73 16.12
C PRO A 180 34.57 2.98 15.67
N ALA A 181 35.71 3.65 15.77
CA ALA A 181 37.00 3.03 15.57
C ALA A 181 37.28 1.93 16.63
N GLY A 182 38.01 0.88 16.27
CA GLY A 182 38.30 -0.23 17.18
C GLY A 182 37.13 -1.19 17.42
N ARG A 183 36.09 -1.13 16.61
CA ARG A 183 34.94 -2.05 16.66
C ARG A 183 35.36 -3.49 16.32
N ILE A 184 34.64 -4.44 16.87
CA ILE A 184 34.70 -5.85 16.52
C ILE A 184 33.57 -6.12 15.50
N VAL A 185 33.92 -6.71 14.38
CA VAL A 185 32.93 -7.08 13.35
C VAL A 185 32.45 -8.50 13.58
N PHE A 186 31.15 -8.70 13.76
CA PHE A 186 30.51 -10.01 13.93
C PHE A 186 29.99 -10.57 12.62
N ALA A 187 29.53 -9.69 11.73
CA ALA A 187 29.07 -10.05 10.40
C ALA A 187 29.45 -8.96 9.41
N ALA A 188 29.87 -9.36 8.23
CA ALA A 188 30.08 -8.47 7.09
C ALA A 188 29.28 -8.99 5.90
N LEU A 189 28.78 -8.08 5.08
CA LEU A 189 28.09 -8.38 3.84
C LEU A 189 28.94 -7.87 2.68
N GLU A 190 29.17 -8.72 1.70
CA GLU A 190 29.80 -8.33 0.46
C GLU A 190 28.83 -7.55 -0.41
N HIS A 191 29.25 -6.47 -0.98
CA HIS A 191 28.47 -5.72 -1.95
C HIS A 191 29.35 -5.33 -3.14
N ASP A 192 28.76 -5.39 -4.32
CA ASP A 192 29.40 -4.90 -5.52
C ASP A 192 29.24 -3.37 -5.62
N ASP A 193 30.34 -2.66 -5.68
CA ASP A 193 30.34 -1.27 -6.08
C ASP A 193 29.92 -1.13 -7.56
N ALA A 194 29.47 0.06 -7.94
CA ALA A 194 29.12 0.36 -9.34
C ALA A 194 30.27 0.07 -10.35
N GLY A 195 31.48 -0.22 -9.86
CA GLY A 195 32.64 -0.63 -10.63
C GLY A 195 32.96 -2.14 -10.62
N GLY A 196 32.06 -2.97 -10.03
CA GLY A 196 32.25 -4.44 -9.98
C GLY A 196 33.31 -4.91 -8.97
N THR A 197 33.75 -4.05 -8.05
CA THR A 197 34.66 -4.43 -6.97
C THR A 197 33.86 -4.76 -5.73
N ALA A 198 33.89 -6.01 -5.28
CA ALA A 198 33.25 -6.42 -4.05
C ALA A 198 33.94 -5.77 -2.84
N GLN A 199 33.14 -5.02 -2.04
CA GLN A 199 33.65 -4.44 -0.80
C GLN A 199 32.83 -4.99 0.40
N PRO A 200 33.51 -5.39 1.48
CA PRO A 200 32.82 -5.82 2.69
C PRO A 200 32.23 -4.63 3.44
N GLY A 201 30.93 -4.70 3.72
CA GLY A 201 30.24 -3.77 4.61
C GLY A 201 29.89 -4.43 5.93
N ASP A 202 30.15 -3.78 7.06
CA ASP A 202 29.85 -4.32 8.38
C ASP A 202 28.32 -4.47 8.56
N ALA A 203 27.82 -5.69 8.68
CA ALA A 203 26.41 -5.95 8.95
C ALA A 203 26.09 -5.97 10.45
N ALA A 204 27.06 -6.35 11.27
CA ALA A 204 26.96 -6.29 12.72
C ALA A 204 28.34 -6.01 13.33
N ALA A 205 28.40 -5.04 14.24
CA ALA A 205 29.63 -4.64 14.90
C ALA A 205 29.40 -4.32 16.38
N GLY A 206 30.41 -4.59 17.21
CA GLY A 206 30.38 -4.29 18.63
C GLY A 206 31.52 -3.39 19.06
N PHE A 207 31.28 -2.56 20.07
CA PHE A 207 32.26 -1.67 20.67
C PHE A 207 31.97 -1.41 22.13
N VAL A 208 33.00 -1.00 22.86
CA VAL A 208 32.88 -0.63 24.29
C VAL A 208 32.31 0.79 24.38
N PHE A 209 31.37 1.01 25.31
CA PHE A 209 30.76 2.32 25.56
C PHE A 209 30.63 2.56 27.08
N GLY A 210 31.51 3.38 27.62
CA GLY A 210 31.65 3.53 29.07
C GLY A 210 32.14 2.22 29.71
N LYS A 211 31.45 1.74 30.75
CA LYS A 211 31.69 0.44 31.35
C LYS A 211 30.94 -0.71 30.68
N GLY A 212 30.08 -0.39 29.74
CA GLY A 212 29.24 -1.35 29.03
C GLY A 212 29.73 -1.66 27.64
N ARG A 213 28.90 -2.42 26.92
CA ARG A 213 29.17 -2.87 25.56
C ARG A 213 27.93 -2.64 24.68
N VAL A 214 28.18 -2.29 23.45
CA VAL A 214 27.12 -2.07 22.45
C VAL A 214 27.39 -2.96 21.25
N VAL A 215 26.39 -3.70 20.81
CA VAL A 215 26.36 -4.34 19.50
C VAL A 215 25.32 -3.66 18.66
N VAL A 216 25.69 -3.25 17.47
CA VAL A 216 24.78 -2.68 16.47
C VAL A 216 24.68 -3.63 15.29
N VAL A 217 23.45 -3.97 14.93
CA VAL A 217 23.12 -4.79 13.76
C VAL A 217 22.46 -3.87 12.74
N ALA A 218 23.07 -3.75 11.57
CA ALA A 218 22.58 -2.86 10.51
C ALA A 218 21.31 -3.37 9.84
N ASP A 219 21.16 -4.69 9.75
CA ASP A 219 20.07 -5.36 9.04
C ASP A 219 19.20 -6.18 10.00
N PRO A 220 17.94 -5.77 10.21
CA PRO A 220 17.01 -6.51 11.08
C PRO A 220 16.79 -7.95 10.61
N ASP A 221 16.96 -8.21 9.32
CA ASP A 221 16.73 -9.52 8.73
C ASP A 221 17.64 -10.62 9.33
N LEU A 222 18.81 -10.26 9.83
CA LEU A 222 19.75 -11.21 10.45
C LEU A 222 19.21 -11.88 11.71
N LEU A 223 18.26 -11.25 12.42
CA LEU A 223 17.71 -11.77 13.69
C LEU A 223 16.28 -12.28 13.56
N ARG A 224 15.76 -12.40 12.34
CA ARG A 224 14.41 -12.91 12.08
C ARG A 224 14.32 -14.41 12.36
N ASN A 225 13.11 -14.83 12.74
CA ASN A 225 12.82 -16.23 13.03
C ASN A 225 13.10 -17.18 11.86
N ASP A 226 12.80 -16.79 10.61
CA ASP A 226 13.03 -17.63 9.44
C ASP A 226 14.52 -17.79 9.13
N VAL A 227 15.32 -16.77 9.39
CA VAL A 227 16.77 -16.79 9.23
C VAL A 227 17.41 -17.66 10.30
N LEU A 228 17.07 -17.42 11.56
CA LEU A 228 17.63 -18.17 12.69
C LEU A 228 17.21 -19.65 12.69
N ARG A 229 15.95 -19.97 12.36
CA ARG A 229 15.48 -21.37 12.27
C ARG A 229 16.15 -22.19 11.16
N ARG A 230 16.55 -21.54 10.12
CA ARG A 230 17.21 -22.19 8.99
C ARG A 230 18.72 -22.20 9.13
N CYS A 231 19.27 -21.62 10.20
CA CYS A 231 20.70 -21.38 10.38
C CYS A 231 21.34 -20.72 9.13
N ALA A 232 20.55 -19.87 8.47
CA ALA A 232 20.97 -19.25 7.24
C ALA A 232 22.20 -18.37 7.52
N TRP A 233 23.23 -18.54 6.72
CA TRP A 233 24.52 -17.83 6.84
C TRP A 233 25.19 -17.94 8.22
N GLY A 234 24.79 -18.90 9.05
CA GLY A 234 25.25 -18.98 10.43
C GLY A 234 24.77 -17.82 11.30
N ALA A 235 23.63 -17.21 10.96
CA ALA A 235 23.06 -16.10 11.72
C ALA A 235 22.77 -16.46 13.19
N ASP A 236 22.40 -17.71 13.45
CA ASP A 236 22.22 -18.28 14.78
C ASP A 236 23.51 -18.22 15.62
N VAL A 237 24.64 -18.59 15.03
CA VAL A 237 25.95 -18.53 15.69
C VAL A 237 26.41 -17.09 15.84
N ILE A 238 26.17 -16.22 14.86
CA ILE A 238 26.45 -14.79 15.00
C ILE A 238 25.67 -14.21 16.17
N ALA A 239 24.38 -14.52 16.26
CA ALA A 239 23.52 -14.05 17.34
C ALA A 239 24.06 -14.51 18.72
N VAL A 240 24.49 -15.78 18.84
CA VAL A 240 25.11 -16.30 20.07
C VAL A 240 26.42 -15.56 20.38
N ARG A 241 27.30 -15.38 19.39
CA ARG A 241 28.57 -14.66 19.58
C ARG A 241 28.36 -13.22 20.02
N MET A 242 27.41 -12.52 19.44
CA MET A 242 27.05 -11.16 19.82
C MET A 242 26.56 -11.12 21.29
N LEU A 243 25.68 -12.04 21.67
CA LEU A 243 25.16 -12.13 23.04
C LEU A 243 26.27 -12.50 24.05
N GLU A 244 27.12 -13.47 23.72
CA GLU A 244 28.24 -13.85 24.59
C GLU A 244 29.27 -12.72 24.74
N TRP A 245 29.53 -11.97 23.68
CA TRP A 245 30.39 -10.79 23.77
C TRP A 245 29.74 -9.70 24.64
N LEU A 246 28.46 -9.45 24.49
CA LEU A 246 27.69 -8.54 25.35
C LEU A 246 27.60 -9.03 26.80
N ARG A 247 27.67 -10.34 27.03
CA ARG A 247 27.65 -10.97 28.37
C ARG A 247 28.86 -10.58 29.18
N ALA A 248 30.02 -10.50 28.55
CA ALA A 248 31.27 -10.24 29.24
C ALA A 248 31.30 -8.82 29.81
N SER A 249 31.68 -8.73 31.09
CA SER A 249 31.84 -7.51 31.88
C SER A 249 33.05 -7.66 32.80
N ASP A 250 33.61 -6.56 33.19
CA ASP A 250 34.77 -6.55 34.08
C ASP A 250 34.41 -6.95 35.51
N ASP A 251 33.18 -6.66 35.96
CA ASP A 251 32.73 -6.95 37.33
C ASP A 251 32.07 -8.34 37.44
N ALA A 252 30.97 -8.54 36.71
CA ALA A 252 30.24 -9.80 36.73
C ALA A 252 29.50 -10.00 35.38
N PRO A 253 29.42 -11.25 34.87
CA PRO A 253 28.76 -11.49 33.60
C PRO A 253 27.31 -11.07 33.64
N ARG A 254 26.83 -10.47 32.54
CA ARG A 254 25.44 -10.12 32.38
C ARG A 254 24.63 -11.39 32.15
N THR A 255 23.47 -11.48 32.80
CA THR A 255 22.65 -12.70 32.81
C THR A 255 21.24 -12.47 32.33
N THR A 256 20.81 -11.20 32.27
CA THR A 256 19.47 -10.81 31.81
C THR A 256 19.49 -10.25 30.39
N LEU A 257 18.61 -10.74 29.56
CA LEU A 257 18.35 -10.20 28.23
C LEU A 257 16.92 -9.59 28.21
N ALA A 258 16.83 -8.29 28.20
CA ALA A 258 15.58 -7.53 28.25
C ALA A 258 15.22 -7.03 26.84
N PHE A 259 14.21 -7.63 26.25
CA PHE A 259 13.66 -7.19 24.96
C PHE A 259 12.78 -5.97 25.16
N ASP A 260 12.99 -4.96 24.34
CA ASP A 260 12.17 -3.75 24.28
C ASP A 260 10.95 -4.00 23.40
N GLU A 261 9.89 -4.45 24.02
CA GLU A 261 8.61 -4.70 23.34
C GLU A 261 7.70 -3.47 23.37
N TYR A 262 8.01 -2.49 24.22
CA TYR A 262 7.30 -1.21 24.25
C TYR A 262 7.36 -0.52 22.89
N HIS A 263 8.57 -0.38 22.33
CA HIS A 263 8.75 0.25 21.02
C HIS A 263 8.38 -0.66 19.84
N GLN A 264 8.05 -1.92 20.10
CA GLN A 264 7.38 -2.80 19.13
C GLN A 264 5.85 -2.60 19.10
N GLY A 265 5.31 -1.70 19.94
CA GLY A 265 3.88 -1.42 20.01
C GLY A 265 3.09 -2.33 20.96
N PHE A 266 3.76 -3.12 21.79
CA PHE A 266 3.10 -3.93 22.81
C PHE A 266 2.93 -3.17 24.14
N GLY A 267 3.65 -2.07 24.34
CA GLY A 267 3.62 -1.26 25.56
C GLY A 267 2.46 -0.28 25.67
N SER A 268 1.92 0.19 24.58
CA SER A 268 0.70 0.98 24.61
C SER A 268 -0.46 0.01 24.87
N ARG A 269 -1.16 0.13 26.00
CA ARG A 269 -2.48 -0.49 26.14
C ARG A 269 -3.29 -0.02 24.94
N PRO A 270 -3.59 -0.88 23.97
CA PRO A 270 -4.30 -0.44 22.80
C PRO A 270 -5.65 0.10 23.27
N GLY A 271 -5.91 1.37 23.02
CA GLY A 271 -7.20 1.98 23.31
C GLY A 271 -8.30 1.13 22.66
N ILE A 272 -9.50 1.16 23.23
CA ILE A 272 -10.63 0.34 22.75
C ILE A 272 -10.82 0.49 21.24
N PHE A 273 -10.57 1.67 20.68
CA PHE A 273 -10.63 1.95 19.24
C PHE A 273 -9.54 1.25 18.42
N SER A 274 -8.32 1.14 18.96
CA SER A 274 -7.22 0.45 18.25
C SER A 274 -7.41 -1.07 18.29
N VAL A 275 -7.89 -1.64 19.41
CA VAL A 275 -8.24 -3.06 19.51
C VAL A 275 -9.38 -3.39 18.56
N THR A 276 -10.44 -2.57 18.58
CA THR A 276 -11.60 -2.76 17.70
C THR A 276 -11.19 -2.60 16.24
N GLY A 277 -10.40 -1.58 15.92
CA GLY A 277 -9.88 -1.36 14.55
C GLY A 277 -8.98 -2.51 14.08
N ALA A 278 -8.07 -2.98 14.92
CA ALA A 278 -7.22 -4.13 14.62
C ALA A 278 -8.05 -5.42 14.46
N PHE A 279 -9.05 -5.65 15.31
CA PHE A 279 -9.98 -6.76 15.17
C PHE A 279 -10.74 -6.70 13.85
N LEU A 280 -11.33 -5.54 13.53
CA LEU A 280 -12.08 -5.33 12.29
C LEU A 280 -11.20 -5.50 11.04
N ALA A 281 -9.93 -5.07 11.10
CA ALA A 281 -9.02 -5.13 9.96
C ALA A 281 -8.36 -6.51 9.79
N ASN A 282 -7.99 -7.19 10.88
CA ASN A 282 -7.11 -8.36 10.82
C ASN A 282 -7.82 -9.69 11.13
N HIS A 283 -8.94 -9.67 11.86
CA HIS A 283 -9.68 -10.88 12.19
C HIS A 283 -10.76 -11.20 11.14
N PRO A 284 -10.93 -12.47 10.72
CA PRO A 284 -11.93 -12.83 9.70
C PRO A 284 -13.35 -12.39 10.05
N LEU A 285 -13.75 -12.59 11.32
CA LEU A 285 -15.05 -12.16 11.81
C LEU A 285 -15.19 -10.62 11.82
N GLY A 286 -14.11 -9.91 12.18
CA GLY A 286 -14.07 -8.46 12.14
C GLY A 286 -14.28 -7.91 10.73
N ARG A 287 -13.60 -8.49 9.75
CA ARG A 287 -13.78 -8.15 8.32
C ARG A 287 -15.20 -8.44 7.84
N ALA A 288 -15.78 -9.57 8.24
CA ALA A 288 -17.16 -9.89 7.90
C ALA A 288 -18.13 -8.84 8.45
N ILE A 289 -17.95 -8.41 9.71
CA ILE A 289 -18.75 -7.35 10.33
C ILE A 289 -18.58 -6.04 9.56
N MET A 290 -17.33 -5.63 9.25
CA MET A 290 -17.04 -4.40 8.52
C MET A 290 -17.67 -4.40 7.13
N LEU A 291 -17.56 -5.50 6.39
CA LEU A 291 -18.17 -5.66 5.07
C LEU A 291 -19.70 -5.66 5.15
N SER A 292 -20.28 -6.28 6.18
CA SER A 292 -21.75 -6.27 6.40
C SER A 292 -22.26 -4.86 6.69
N VAL A 293 -21.54 -4.09 7.50
CA VAL A 293 -21.87 -2.69 7.76
C VAL A 293 -21.76 -1.86 6.48
N LEU A 294 -20.67 -2.05 5.71
CA LEU A 294 -20.49 -1.35 4.44
C LEU A 294 -21.60 -1.70 3.43
N ALA A 295 -21.93 -2.99 3.30
CA ALA A 295 -23.02 -3.43 2.44
C ALA A 295 -24.37 -2.86 2.90
N GLY A 296 -24.62 -2.79 4.21
CA GLY A 296 -25.81 -2.14 4.79
C GLY A 296 -25.88 -0.65 4.46
N VAL A 297 -24.76 0.07 4.55
CA VAL A 297 -24.70 1.50 4.18
C VAL A 297 -24.96 1.69 2.67
N VAL A 298 -24.35 0.88 1.82
CA VAL A 298 -24.59 0.91 0.37
C VAL A 298 -26.05 0.62 0.04
N LEU A 299 -26.64 -0.37 0.71
CA LEU A 299 -28.06 -0.69 0.54
C LEU A 299 -28.96 0.46 1.00
N LEU A 300 -28.67 1.07 2.16
CA LEU A 300 -29.38 2.25 2.66
C LEU A 300 -29.28 3.41 1.67
N LEU A 301 -28.09 3.69 1.15
CA LEU A 301 -27.89 4.72 0.13
C LEU A 301 -28.62 4.41 -1.18
N ALA A 302 -28.71 3.13 -1.55
CA ALA A 302 -29.44 2.70 -2.75
C ALA A 302 -30.97 2.78 -2.58
N VAL A 303 -31.48 2.60 -1.36
CA VAL A 303 -32.92 2.60 -1.05
C VAL A 303 -33.42 3.97 -0.61
N ALA A 304 -32.58 4.77 0.07
CA ALA A 304 -32.94 6.09 0.60
C ALA A 304 -33.54 7.05 -0.47
N PRO A 305 -32.99 7.18 -1.68
CA PRO A 305 -33.59 8.05 -2.71
C PRO A 305 -34.98 7.62 -3.12
N ARG A 306 -35.31 6.31 -3.05
CA ARG A 306 -36.64 5.79 -3.38
C ARG A 306 -37.67 6.05 -2.29
N ALA A 307 -37.22 6.16 -1.04
CA ALA A 307 -38.09 6.49 0.08
C ALA A 307 -38.39 7.98 0.22
N ILE A 308 -37.50 8.84 -0.32
CA ILE A 308 -37.62 10.31 -0.24
C ILE A 308 -38.34 10.90 -1.45
N LEU A 309 -38.31 10.22 -2.59
CA LEU A 309 -39.06 10.65 -3.76
C LEU A 309 -40.54 10.34 -3.55
N PRO A 310 -41.43 11.36 -3.56
CA PRO A 310 -42.84 11.13 -3.48
C PRO A 310 -43.27 10.20 -4.63
N GLN A 311 -44.00 9.13 -4.31
CA GLN A 311 -44.49 8.15 -5.28
C GLN A 311 -45.51 8.72 -6.31
N ASN A 312 -45.80 10.00 -6.22
CA ASN A 312 -46.59 10.75 -7.19
C ASN A 312 -45.69 11.49 -8.18
N VAL A 313 -44.76 10.78 -8.80
CA VAL A 313 -44.29 11.24 -10.10
C VAL A 313 -45.48 10.93 -11.03
N GLU A 314 -46.32 11.93 -11.27
CA GLU A 314 -47.18 11.96 -12.45
C GLU A 314 -46.37 11.35 -13.59
N ARG A 315 -46.90 10.31 -14.20
CA ARG A 315 -46.37 9.70 -15.42
C ARG A 315 -46.13 10.87 -16.35
N ILE A 316 -44.88 11.38 -16.38
CA ILE A 316 -44.49 12.36 -17.38
C ILE A 316 -44.76 11.62 -18.69
N GLU A 317 -45.90 11.96 -19.32
CA GLU A 317 -46.17 11.54 -20.68
C GLU A 317 -44.85 11.77 -21.44
N ARG A 318 -44.42 10.71 -22.11
CA ARG A 318 -43.20 10.82 -22.93
C ARG A 318 -43.45 11.99 -23.86
N ARG A 319 -42.87 13.15 -23.53
CA ARG A 319 -42.90 14.30 -24.42
C ARG A 319 -42.47 13.82 -25.79
N ASP A 320 -43.25 14.18 -26.79
CA ASP A 320 -42.95 13.86 -28.17
C ASP A 320 -41.48 14.26 -28.41
N PRO A 321 -40.64 13.40 -29.01
CA PRO A 321 -39.27 13.76 -29.37
C PRO A 321 -39.15 15.08 -30.08
N LEU A 322 -40.17 15.46 -30.84
CA LEU A 322 -40.28 16.76 -31.51
C LEU A 322 -40.39 17.93 -30.51
N GLU A 323 -41.12 17.78 -29.42
CA GLU A 323 -41.26 18.82 -28.38
C GLU A 323 -39.95 19.09 -27.65
N GLN A 324 -39.09 18.05 -27.48
CA GLN A 324 -37.74 18.23 -26.95
C GLN A 324 -36.84 18.97 -27.94
N VAL A 325 -36.95 18.70 -29.19
CA VAL A 325 -36.17 19.39 -30.23
C VAL A 325 -36.56 20.86 -30.34
N ASP A 326 -37.89 21.15 -30.26
CA ASP A 326 -38.40 22.52 -30.27
C ASP A 326 -37.98 23.30 -29.01
N ALA A 327 -38.08 22.70 -27.82
CA ALA A 327 -37.61 23.32 -26.59
C ALA A 327 -36.12 23.61 -26.62
N LEU A 328 -35.32 22.71 -27.19
CA LEU A 328 -33.88 22.89 -27.33
C LEU A 328 -33.54 23.99 -28.36
N ALA A 329 -34.29 24.02 -29.48
CA ALA A 329 -34.16 25.04 -30.51
C ALA A 329 -34.45 26.44 -29.93
N HIS A 330 -35.57 26.56 -29.20
CA HIS A 330 -35.96 27.80 -28.54
C HIS A 330 -34.94 28.28 -27.49
N ALA A 331 -34.36 27.34 -26.68
CA ALA A 331 -33.32 27.66 -25.73
C ALA A 331 -32.04 28.15 -26.37
N TYR A 332 -31.66 27.60 -27.52
CA TYR A 332 -30.50 28.07 -28.28
C TYR A 332 -30.73 29.41 -28.97
N GLU A 333 -31.94 29.67 -29.42
CA GLU A 333 -32.36 30.94 -30.00
C GLU A 333 -32.27 32.08 -28.98
N GLN A 334 -32.79 31.85 -27.76
CA GLN A 334 -32.75 32.83 -26.66
C GLN A 334 -31.35 33.26 -26.24
N VAL A 335 -30.36 32.38 -26.37
CA VAL A 335 -28.97 32.68 -25.97
C VAL A 335 -28.07 33.01 -27.18
N HIS A 336 -28.66 33.16 -28.38
CA HIS A 336 -27.91 33.44 -29.62
C HIS A 336 -26.69 32.54 -29.82
N ALA A 337 -26.82 31.26 -29.47
CA ALA A 337 -25.69 30.31 -29.42
C ALA A 337 -25.33 29.73 -30.80
N THR A 338 -25.29 30.58 -31.84
CA THR A 338 -25.11 30.20 -33.24
C THR A 338 -23.83 29.37 -33.48
N ARG A 339 -22.74 29.75 -32.84
CA ARG A 339 -21.47 28.99 -32.88
C ARG A 339 -21.59 27.59 -32.34
N THR A 340 -22.24 27.42 -31.20
CA THR A 340 -22.46 26.14 -30.56
C THR A 340 -23.36 25.23 -31.38
N ILE A 341 -24.37 25.81 -32.03
CA ILE A 341 -25.26 25.09 -32.95
C ILE A 341 -24.46 24.59 -34.16
N THR A 342 -23.67 25.47 -34.81
CA THR A 342 -22.82 25.12 -35.93
C THR A 342 -21.86 23.98 -35.60
N HIS A 343 -21.19 24.04 -34.43
CA HIS A 343 -20.28 23.00 -33.97
C HIS A 343 -21.01 21.66 -33.77
N ARG A 344 -22.19 21.66 -33.15
CA ARG A 344 -22.97 20.43 -32.93
C ARG A 344 -23.48 19.84 -34.25
N LEU A 345 -23.93 20.65 -35.19
CA LEU A 345 -24.36 20.19 -36.47
C LEU A 345 -23.19 19.58 -37.29
N LEU A 346 -22.04 20.23 -37.29
CA LEU A 346 -20.84 19.67 -37.93
C LEU A 346 -20.41 18.35 -37.30
N HIS A 347 -20.43 18.25 -35.97
CA HIS A 347 -20.12 17.01 -35.24
C HIS A 347 -21.09 15.88 -35.63
N GLY A 348 -22.40 16.18 -35.78
CA GLY A 348 -23.39 15.22 -36.26
C GLY A 348 -23.13 14.73 -37.68
N VAL A 349 -22.76 15.64 -38.60
CA VAL A 349 -22.39 15.30 -39.99
C VAL A 349 -21.15 14.41 -40.02
N ARG A 350 -20.12 14.78 -39.28
CA ARG A 350 -18.89 13.97 -39.18
C ARG A 350 -19.19 12.56 -38.69
N TRP A 351 -19.98 12.42 -37.64
CA TRP A 351 -20.31 11.12 -37.06
C TRP A 351 -21.03 10.24 -38.08
N ARG A 352 -21.90 10.81 -38.92
CA ARG A 352 -22.61 10.07 -40.01
C ARG A 352 -21.72 9.72 -41.19
N VAL A 353 -20.85 10.63 -41.58
CA VAL A 353 -19.92 10.42 -42.71
C VAL A 353 -18.82 9.41 -42.36
N GLU A 354 -18.25 9.50 -41.14
CA GLU A 354 -17.14 8.66 -40.72
C GLU A 354 -17.62 7.35 -40.05
N ARG A 355 -18.94 7.12 -39.95
CA ARG A 355 -19.61 5.90 -39.44
C ARG A 355 -18.87 5.21 -38.31
N GLY A 356 -18.57 5.96 -37.23
CA GLY A 356 -18.07 5.38 -35.97
C GLY A 356 -16.61 4.98 -35.95
N ALA A 357 -15.79 5.38 -36.91
CA ALA A 357 -14.36 5.17 -36.85
C ALA A 357 -13.76 5.86 -35.61
N ALA A 358 -13.00 5.13 -34.80
CA ALA A 358 -12.36 5.66 -33.60
C ALA A 358 -11.43 6.85 -33.90
N SER A 359 -10.94 6.95 -35.11
CA SER A 359 -10.15 8.06 -35.64
C SER A 359 -10.93 9.37 -35.82
N ALA A 360 -12.27 9.33 -35.94
CA ALA A 360 -13.12 10.51 -36.12
C ALA A 360 -13.09 11.45 -34.86
N ARG A 361 -12.89 10.92 -33.70
CA ARG A 361 -12.85 11.71 -32.43
C ARG A 361 -11.55 12.50 -32.25
N ALA A 362 -10.48 12.12 -32.91
CA ALA A 362 -9.14 12.69 -32.71
C ALA A 362 -8.77 13.80 -33.68
N ARG A 363 -9.53 13.99 -34.80
CA ARG A 363 -9.23 15.01 -35.77
C ARG A 363 -9.88 16.34 -35.41
N PRO A 364 -9.18 17.47 -35.52
CA PRO A 364 -9.80 18.79 -35.39
C PRO A 364 -10.83 19.04 -36.55
N ASP A 365 -11.84 19.87 -36.28
CA ASP A 365 -12.92 20.18 -37.23
C ASP A 365 -12.39 20.78 -38.55
N ASP A 366 -11.37 21.62 -38.49
CA ASP A 366 -10.71 22.19 -39.66
C ASP A 366 -10.11 21.12 -40.58
N ALA A 367 -9.49 20.06 -39.99
CA ALA A 367 -8.91 18.99 -40.78
C ALA A 367 -9.97 18.14 -41.52
N PHE A 368 -11.17 17.98 -40.93
CA PHE A 368 -12.29 17.34 -41.63
C PHE A 368 -12.78 18.19 -42.81
N LEU A 369 -12.92 19.50 -42.60
CA LEU A 369 -13.38 20.44 -43.63
C LEU A 369 -12.34 20.56 -44.76
N ASP A 370 -11.04 20.57 -44.46
CA ASP A 370 -9.96 20.56 -45.46
C ASP A 370 -10.00 19.28 -46.30
N ALA A 371 -10.21 18.13 -45.67
CA ALA A 371 -10.33 16.86 -46.36
C ALA A 371 -11.56 16.81 -47.29
N ALA A 372 -12.67 17.46 -46.89
CA ALA A 372 -13.87 17.56 -47.72
C ALA A 372 -13.59 18.38 -49.00
N VAL A 373 -12.93 19.53 -48.88
CA VAL A 373 -12.55 20.37 -50.06
C VAL A 373 -11.51 19.67 -50.95
N ALA A 374 -10.53 18.98 -50.30
CA ALA A 374 -9.51 18.24 -51.07
C ALA A 374 -10.11 17.11 -51.94
N ARG A 375 -11.21 16.48 -51.46
CA ARG A 375 -11.93 15.46 -52.24
C ARG A 375 -12.85 16.05 -53.31
N HIS A 376 -13.51 17.16 -52.99
CA HIS A 376 -14.50 17.80 -53.84
C HIS A 376 -14.34 19.32 -53.79
N ALA A 377 -13.60 19.87 -54.76
CA ALA A 377 -13.32 21.31 -54.83
C ALA A 377 -14.59 22.19 -54.92
N ALA A 378 -15.70 21.63 -55.43
CA ALA A 378 -17.00 22.31 -55.51
C ALA A 378 -17.62 22.61 -54.10
N LEU A 379 -17.13 22.00 -53.01
CA LEU A 379 -17.58 22.26 -51.65
C LEU A 379 -16.88 23.48 -51.02
N GLY A 380 -16.00 24.17 -51.74
CA GLY A 380 -15.22 25.28 -51.19
C GLY A 380 -16.05 26.38 -50.54
N ASP A 381 -17.11 26.83 -51.21
CA ASP A 381 -17.99 27.89 -50.70
C ASP A 381 -18.80 27.43 -49.46
N ASP A 382 -19.29 26.19 -49.51
CA ASP A 382 -20.02 25.61 -48.39
C ASP A 382 -19.14 25.46 -47.14
N VAL A 383 -17.91 24.99 -47.32
CA VAL A 383 -16.92 24.88 -46.25
C VAL A 383 -16.53 26.25 -45.70
N ALA A 384 -16.38 27.28 -46.58
CA ALA A 384 -16.09 28.64 -46.12
C ALA A 384 -17.22 29.20 -45.26
N LEU A 385 -18.49 28.93 -45.62
CA LEU A 385 -19.65 29.35 -44.85
C LEU A 385 -19.68 28.67 -43.46
N VAL A 386 -19.45 27.37 -43.42
CA VAL A 386 -19.40 26.61 -42.14
C VAL A 386 -18.25 27.10 -41.28
N ARG A 387 -17.06 27.35 -41.82
CA ARG A 387 -15.92 27.92 -41.07
C ARG A 387 -16.23 29.28 -40.49
N ARG A 388 -16.94 30.14 -41.21
CA ARG A 388 -17.38 31.40 -40.65
C ARG A 388 -18.25 31.22 -39.44
N GLY A 389 -19.25 30.33 -39.53
CA GLY A 389 -20.13 30.00 -38.38
C GLY A 389 -19.43 29.35 -37.17
N LEU A 390 -18.26 28.72 -37.37
CA LEU A 390 -17.44 28.16 -36.30
C LEU A 390 -16.54 29.22 -35.60
N ARG A 391 -16.06 30.20 -36.35
CA ARG A 391 -15.10 31.22 -35.86
C ARG A 391 -15.76 32.48 -35.35
N GLU A 392 -16.84 32.89 -36.02
CA GLU A 392 -17.55 34.13 -35.74
C GLU A 392 -18.95 33.83 -35.18
N GLN A 393 -19.48 34.77 -34.41
CA GLN A 393 -20.88 34.75 -34.02
C GLN A 393 -21.70 35.31 -35.18
N VAL A 394 -22.31 34.41 -35.95
CA VAL A 394 -23.14 34.79 -37.08
C VAL A 394 -24.55 35.14 -36.61
N ALA A 395 -25.29 35.89 -37.42
CA ALA A 395 -26.68 36.22 -37.11
C ALA A 395 -27.58 34.97 -37.21
N ASP A 396 -28.66 34.94 -36.44
CA ASP A 396 -29.58 33.78 -36.39
C ASP A 396 -30.18 33.45 -37.77
N HIS A 397 -30.40 34.46 -38.64
CA HIS A 397 -30.92 34.26 -39.97
C HIS A 397 -29.93 33.56 -40.92
N ASP A 398 -28.64 33.46 -40.61
CA ASP A 398 -27.61 32.77 -41.39
C ASP A 398 -27.57 31.27 -41.10
N LEU A 399 -28.12 30.82 -39.96
CA LEU A 399 -28.10 29.41 -39.54
C LEU A 399 -28.74 28.45 -40.55
N PRO A 400 -29.88 28.78 -41.21
CA PRO A 400 -30.45 27.93 -42.22
C PRO A 400 -29.49 27.72 -43.41
N GLY A 401 -28.71 28.76 -43.77
CA GLY A 401 -27.68 28.70 -44.81
C GLY A 401 -26.55 27.74 -44.45
N ILE A 402 -26.06 27.81 -43.18
CA ILE A 402 -25.05 26.90 -42.63
C ILE A 402 -25.57 25.47 -42.63
N GLY A 403 -26.82 25.26 -42.17
CA GLY A 403 -27.46 23.94 -42.17
C GLY A 403 -27.62 23.35 -43.59
N ALA A 404 -27.93 24.18 -44.59
CA ALA A 404 -28.01 23.77 -45.98
C ALA A 404 -26.61 23.40 -46.53
N ALA A 405 -25.57 24.16 -46.22
CA ALA A 405 -24.19 23.87 -46.58
C ALA A 405 -23.72 22.54 -45.97
N LEU A 406 -23.97 22.29 -44.68
CA LEU A 406 -23.65 21.04 -44.02
C LEU A 406 -24.37 19.84 -44.66
N ARG A 407 -25.62 19.97 -45.04
CA ARG A 407 -26.37 18.92 -45.77
C ARG A 407 -25.74 18.61 -47.13
N ARG A 408 -25.31 19.63 -47.90
CA ARG A 408 -24.64 19.40 -49.18
C ARG A 408 -23.29 18.70 -48.99
N ILE A 409 -22.51 19.10 -47.98
CA ILE A 409 -21.26 18.44 -47.62
C ILE A 409 -21.50 16.96 -47.28
N GLU A 410 -22.48 16.68 -46.43
CA GLU A 410 -22.84 15.31 -46.04
C GLU A 410 -23.26 14.47 -47.25
N HIS A 411 -24.17 14.97 -48.07
CA HIS A 411 -24.68 14.27 -49.25
C HIS A 411 -23.56 13.94 -50.22
N THR A 412 -22.69 14.91 -50.53
CA THR A 412 -21.58 14.72 -51.47
C THR A 412 -20.57 13.70 -50.95
N LEU A 413 -20.24 13.72 -49.65
CA LEU A 413 -19.27 12.80 -49.05
C LEU A 413 -19.82 11.38 -48.87
N THR A 414 -21.16 11.23 -48.69
CA THR A 414 -21.78 9.90 -48.53
C THR A 414 -22.07 9.23 -49.87
N THR A 415 -22.43 9.99 -50.94
CA THR A 415 -22.69 9.45 -52.29
C THR A 415 -21.44 9.01 -53.04
N THR A 416 -20.28 9.53 -52.72
CA THR A 416 -19.01 9.11 -53.33
C THR A 416 -18.30 7.96 -52.58
N ALA A 417 -18.85 7.53 -51.43
CA ALA A 417 -18.31 6.43 -50.65
C ALA A 417 -19.05 5.09 -50.90
N SER A 418 -20.11 5.09 -51.72
CA SER A 418 -20.85 3.93 -52.22
C SER A 418 -20.34 3.59 -53.63
#